data_377a031d4bccf1cbdb6e16c921973ebd
#
_entry.id   377a031d4bccf1cbdb6e16c921973ebd
#
_cell.length_a   1.000
_cell.length_b   1.000
_cell.length_c   1.000
_cell.angle_alpha   90.00
_cell.angle_beta   90.00
_cell.angle_gamma   90.00
#
_symmetry.space_group_name_H-M   'P 1'
#
loop_
_entity.id
_entity.type
_entity.pdbx_description
1 polymer ?
#
loop_
_entity_poly.entity_id
_entity_poly.type
_entity_poly.pdbx_seq_one_letter_code
_entity_poly.pdbx_strand_id
1 'polypeptide(L)'
;MKISTIINKTPDIGKSAVAKQHKLTIAEAANLWNKLLARYDLIESILIFMNYVKDKDLRNEAQILLKKISQQTQQLEKVMAEYSVPLTPRPPSEIKILEDIASITDRYIFSRIFNDIKRFLPVDMVAFIQSTSSQMRNFFKKFLLEEMDIYNGLQDLGLKKNWLQAQPEYKGNKSGGQENPTIIEAAQMWVKLSARYDTAEFTNHMKNIATDPDLRAAISIGQDTLKKQSSELEKMMQKYAVPLPGKPPEAEITAQTSDAVSDRYIYRQIFRGIQSFLPIHMIAFQESINPAVQKKFKDLLTEEIDIYDKFISYGILKGWVFKPPSFKG
;
A
#
# COMPACT_ATOMS: atom_id res chain seq x y z
N MET A 1 43.38 -6.46 2.71
CA MET A 1 42.86 -6.23 1.34
C MET A 1 41.48 -5.64 1.48
N LYS A 2 41.25 -4.39 1.04
CA LYS A 2 39.97 -3.71 1.30
C LYS A 2 38.90 -4.22 0.33
N ILE A 3 37.71 -4.51 0.82
CA ILE A 3 36.52 -4.98 0.05
C ILE A 3 36.22 -4.08 -1.17
N SER A 4 36.50 -2.76 -1.06
CA SER A 4 36.38 -1.81 -2.15
C SER A 4 37.27 -2.12 -3.39
N THR A 5 38.40 -2.85 -3.20
CA THR A 5 39.33 -3.21 -4.29
C THR A 5 38.86 -4.43 -5.09
N ILE A 6 37.98 -5.25 -4.49
CA ILE A 6 37.40 -6.42 -5.15
C ILE A 6 36.22 -6.00 -6.03
N ILE A 7 35.41 -5.03 -5.55
CA ILE A 7 34.22 -4.54 -6.26
C ILE A 7 34.58 -3.79 -7.55
N ASN A 8 35.75 -3.10 -7.56
CA ASN A 8 36.20 -2.33 -8.73
C ASN A 8 36.98 -3.13 -9.78
N LYS A 9 37.27 -4.42 -9.52
CA LYS A 9 38.04 -5.29 -10.43
C LYS A 9 37.22 -6.34 -11.20
N THR A 10 35.90 -6.24 -11.22
CA THR A 10 35.04 -7.08 -12.07
C THR A 10 34.40 -6.29 -13.21
N PRO A 11 35.15 -5.70 -14.16
CA PRO A 11 34.51 -4.88 -15.18
C PRO A 11 34.16 -5.61 -16.47
N ASP A 12 34.79 -6.70 -16.83
CA ASP A 12 34.70 -7.17 -18.22
C ASP A 12 34.06 -8.53 -18.46
N ILE A 13 33.85 -9.35 -17.43
CA ILE A 13 33.16 -10.65 -17.59
C ILE A 13 31.65 -10.43 -17.80
N GLY A 14 31.10 -9.31 -17.34
CA GLY A 14 29.68 -8.98 -17.44
C GLY A 14 29.24 -8.43 -18.81
N LYS A 15 30.09 -7.72 -19.52
CA LYS A 15 29.67 -6.98 -20.72
C LYS A 15 29.31 -7.88 -21.92
N SER A 16 30.01 -8.99 -22.12
CA SER A 16 29.68 -9.92 -23.21
C SER A 16 28.49 -10.84 -22.90
N ALA A 17 28.26 -11.16 -21.63
CA ALA A 17 27.10 -11.93 -21.19
C ALA A 17 25.84 -11.04 -21.13
N VAL A 18 25.99 -9.79 -20.72
CA VAL A 18 24.91 -8.79 -20.66
C VAL A 18 24.42 -8.38 -22.05
N ALA A 19 25.31 -8.30 -23.04
CA ALA A 19 24.92 -7.97 -24.42
C ALA A 19 24.05 -9.06 -25.10
N LYS A 20 23.97 -10.27 -24.55
CA LYS A 20 23.14 -11.38 -25.08
C LYS A 20 21.75 -11.48 -24.41
N GLN A 21 21.49 -10.77 -23.34
CA GLN A 21 20.22 -10.88 -22.62
C GLN A 21 19.21 -9.83 -23.10
N HIS A 22 18.74 -9.99 -24.35
CA HIS A 22 17.64 -9.20 -24.91
C HIS A 22 16.25 -9.75 -24.55
N LYS A 23 16.15 -10.69 -23.60
CA LYS A 23 14.88 -11.30 -23.22
C LYS A 23 14.55 -10.98 -21.77
N LEU A 24 13.34 -10.47 -21.58
CA LEU A 24 12.78 -10.23 -20.25
C LEU A 24 12.45 -11.58 -19.60
N THR A 25 12.81 -11.76 -18.32
CA THR A 25 12.33 -12.93 -17.56
C THR A 25 10.85 -12.79 -17.23
N ILE A 26 10.19 -13.91 -16.91
CA ILE A 26 8.77 -13.94 -16.50
C ILE A 26 8.57 -13.04 -15.26
N ALA A 27 9.49 -13.11 -14.31
CA ALA A 27 9.43 -12.29 -13.09
C ALA A 27 9.56 -10.79 -13.39
N GLU A 28 10.49 -10.41 -14.25
CA GLU A 28 10.66 -9.02 -14.69
C GLU A 28 9.44 -8.50 -15.43
N ALA A 29 8.86 -9.30 -16.33
CA ALA A 29 7.61 -8.96 -17.03
C ALA A 29 6.44 -8.78 -16.07
N ALA A 30 6.28 -9.69 -15.10
CA ALA A 30 5.24 -9.59 -14.07
C ALA A 30 5.42 -8.35 -13.20
N ASN A 31 6.66 -8.03 -12.80
CA ASN A 31 6.96 -6.85 -12.00
C ASN A 31 6.69 -5.54 -12.77
N LEU A 32 7.03 -5.47 -14.06
CA LEU A 32 6.69 -4.31 -14.91
C LEU A 32 5.18 -4.12 -14.98
N TRP A 33 4.44 -5.19 -15.24
CA TRP A 33 2.99 -5.15 -15.36
C TRP A 33 2.31 -4.72 -14.05
N ASN A 34 2.71 -5.32 -12.91
CA ASN A 34 2.19 -4.97 -11.59
C ASN A 34 2.50 -3.51 -11.23
N LYS A 35 3.71 -3.05 -11.56
CA LYS A 35 4.12 -1.67 -11.31
C LYS A 35 3.30 -0.68 -12.14
N LEU A 36 3.07 -0.96 -13.43
CA LEU A 36 2.24 -0.09 -14.27
C LEU A 36 0.82 0.02 -13.73
N LEU A 37 0.22 -1.11 -13.37
CA LEU A 37 -1.13 -1.13 -12.77
C LEU A 37 -1.19 -0.30 -11.49
N ALA A 38 -0.18 -0.44 -10.62
CA ALA A 38 -0.09 0.32 -9.38
C ALA A 38 0.03 1.84 -9.64
N ARG A 39 0.79 2.24 -10.68
CA ARG A 39 0.93 3.65 -11.06
C ARG A 39 -0.37 4.23 -11.62
N TYR A 40 -1.07 3.49 -12.43
CA TYR A 40 -2.37 3.92 -12.96
C TYR A 40 -3.39 4.15 -11.85
N ASP A 41 -3.47 3.24 -10.87
CA ASP A 41 -4.39 3.41 -9.75
C ASP A 41 -4.00 4.58 -8.83
N LEU A 42 -2.70 4.85 -8.67
CA LEU A 42 -2.26 6.03 -7.91
C LEU A 42 -2.59 7.34 -8.66
N ILE A 43 -2.41 7.38 -9.98
CA ILE A 43 -2.83 8.53 -10.81
C ILE A 43 -4.32 8.77 -10.65
N GLU A 44 -5.15 7.73 -10.79
CA GLU A 44 -6.60 7.82 -10.62
C GLU A 44 -6.97 8.33 -9.23
N SER A 45 -6.32 7.81 -8.18
CA SER A 45 -6.51 8.27 -6.79
C SER A 45 -6.17 9.75 -6.61
N ILE A 46 -5.02 10.19 -7.12
CA ILE A 46 -4.60 11.59 -7.00
C ILE A 46 -5.57 12.52 -7.75
N LEU A 47 -6.01 12.14 -8.96
CA LEU A 47 -6.97 12.92 -9.74
C LEU A 47 -8.31 13.07 -9.02
N ILE A 48 -8.80 12.00 -8.36
CA ILE A 48 -9.99 12.05 -7.51
C ILE A 48 -9.75 13.02 -6.35
N PHE A 49 -8.67 12.84 -5.60
CA PHE A 49 -8.41 13.63 -4.39
C PHE A 49 -8.13 15.11 -4.68
N MET A 50 -7.57 15.45 -5.84
CA MET A 50 -7.33 16.83 -6.23
C MET A 50 -8.61 17.69 -6.27
N ASN A 51 -9.79 17.08 -6.39
CA ASN A 51 -11.07 17.80 -6.32
C ASN A 51 -11.40 18.26 -4.88
N TYR A 52 -10.83 17.60 -3.85
CA TYR A 52 -11.18 17.82 -2.45
C TYR A 52 -10.07 18.51 -1.63
N VAL A 53 -8.81 18.48 -2.10
CA VAL A 53 -7.69 19.07 -1.37
C VAL A 53 -7.90 20.56 -1.14
N LYS A 54 -7.90 20.99 0.14
CA LYS A 54 -8.02 22.39 0.59
C LYS A 54 -6.67 22.96 1.04
N ASP A 55 -5.81 22.13 1.67
CA ASP A 55 -4.48 22.52 2.13
C ASP A 55 -3.54 22.78 0.94
N LYS A 56 -2.90 23.97 0.92
CA LYS A 56 -2.04 24.39 -0.20
C LYS A 56 -0.76 23.56 -0.31
N ASP A 57 -0.15 23.16 0.82
CA ASP A 57 1.08 22.38 0.82
C ASP A 57 0.79 20.98 0.27
N LEU A 58 -0.32 20.34 0.72
CA LEU A 58 -0.76 19.04 0.22
C LEU A 58 -1.12 19.09 -1.28
N ARG A 59 -1.82 20.13 -1.72
CA ARG A 59 -2.16 20.31 -3.12
C ARG A 59 -0.90 20.39 -3.98
N ASN A 60 0.09 21.15 -3.54
CA ASN A 60 1.36 21.33 -4.24
C ASN A 60 2.12 19.98 -4.32
N GLU A 61 2.21 19.27 -3.20
CA GLU A 61 2.87 17.97 -3.14
C GLU A 61 2.16 16.92 -4.01
N ALA A 62 0.83 16.89 -4.01
CA ALA A 62 0.04 16.01 -4.86
C ALA A 62 0.24 16.30 -6.37
N GLN A 63 0.39 17.58 -6.76
CA GLN A 63 0.70 17.96 -8.14
C GLN A 63 2.10 17.52 -8.56
N ILE A 64 3.10 17.72 -7.70
CA ILE A 64 4.48 17.26 -7.92
C ILE A 64 4.50 15.74 -8.07
N LEU A 65 3.81 15.05 -7.17
CA LEU A 65 3.69 13.60 -7.18
C LEU A 65 3.02 13.11 -8.46
N LEU A 66 1.89 13.70 -8.87
CA LEU A 66 1.19 13.35 -10.10
C LEU A 66 2.10 13.46 -11.32
N LYS A 67 2.89 14.54 -11.40
CA LYS A 67 3.87 14.72 -12.48
C LYS A 67 4.95 13.64 -12.47
N LYS A 68 5.54 13.33 -11.31
CA LYS A 68 6.57 12.28 -11.17
C LYS A 68 6.02 10.90 -11.55
N ILE A 69 4.84 10.53 -11.03
CA ILE A 69 4.20 9.24 -11.32
C ILE A 69 3.83 9.12 -12.80
N SER A 70 3.34 10.20 -13.42
CA SER A 70 3.06 10.21 -14.87
C SER A 70 4.32 9.99 -15.70
N GLN A 71 5.45 10.58 -15.32
CA GLN A 71 6.74 10.35 -15.98
C GLN A 71 7.22 8.89 -15.81
N GLN A 72 7.08 8.34 -14.61
CA GLN A 72 7.40 6.93 -14.35
C GLN A 72 6.52 6.00 -15.18
N THR A 73 5.24 6.31 -15.29
CA THR A 73 4.28 5.55 -16.11
C THR A 73 4.70 5.51 -17.57
N GLN A 74 5.08 6.65 -18.16
CA GLN A 74 5.59 6.72 -19.54
C GLN A 74 6.86 5.86 -19.73
N GLN A 75 7.78 5.86 -18.75
CA GLN A 75 8.98 5.00 -18.80
C GLN A 75 8.61 3.52 -18.74
N LEU A 76 7.66 3.12 -17.89
CA LEU A 76 7.14 1.74 -17.80
C LEU A 76 6.50 1.31 -19.12
N GLU A 77 5.59 2.12 -19.66
CA GLU A 77 4.92 1.85 -20.93
C GLU A 77 5.92 1.66 -22.06
N LYS A 78 6.95 2.51 -22.13
CA LYS A 78 8.01 2.41 -23.13
C LYS A 78 8.77 1.08 -23.02
N VAL A 79 9.25 0.73 -21.83
CA VAL A 79 9.96 -0.53 -21.59
C VAL A 79 9.06 -1.73 -21.86
N MET A 80 7.79 -1.70 -21.43
CA MET A 80 6.84 -2.78 -21.71
C MET A 80 6.60 -2.95 -23.21
N ALA A 81 6.50 -1.85 -23.97
CA ALA A 81 6.36 -1.90 -25.42
C ALA A 81 7.60 -2.50 -26.10
N GLU A 82 8.81 -2.14 -25.66
CA GLU A 82 10.07 -2.70 -26.18
C GLU A 82 10.14 -4.23 -26.03
N TYR A 83 9.55 -4.78 -24.95
CA TYR A 83 9.51 -6.23 -24.69
C TYR A 83 8.17 -6.90 -25.03
N SER A 84 7.27 -6.19 -25.72
CA SER A 84 5.94 -6.69 -26.08
C SER A 84 5.10 -7.18 -24.90
N VAL A 85 5.28 -6.58 -23.72
CA VAL A 85 4.43 -6.81 -22.55
C VAL A 85 3.14 -6.00 -22.72
N PRO A 86 1.95 -6.64 -22.70
CA PRO A 86 0.69 -5.94 -22.89
C PRO A 86 0.45 -4.86 -21.82
N LEU A 87 -0.12 -3.73 -22.23
CA LEU A 87 -0.50 -2.67 -21.33
C LEU A 87 -1.92 -2.91 -20.77
N THR A 88 -2.18 -2.39 -19.57
CA THR A 88 -3.53 -2.29 -19.00
C THR A 88 -4.23 -1.02 -19.51
N PRO A 89 -5.56 -0.91 -19.43
CA PRO A 89 -6.25 0.35 -19.75
C PRO A 89 -5.73 1.50 -18.88
N ARG A 90 -5.47 2.63 -19.52
CA ARG A 90 -5.05 3.86 -18.81
C ARG A 90 -6.21 4.44 -18.00
N PRO A 91 -5.92 5.09 -16.85
CA PRO A 91 -6.92 5.88 -16.15
C PRO A 91 -7.34 7.09 -17.00
N PRO A 92 -8.49 7.72 -16.69
CA PRO A 92 -8.87 8.99 -17.28
C PRO A 92 -7.77 10.05 -17.11
N SER A 93 -7.66 10.98 -18.05
CA SER A 93 -6.68 12.09 -17.94
C SER A 93 -7.13 13.18 -16.97
N GLU A 94 -8.42 13.26 -16.70
CA GLU A 94 -9.05 14.21 -15.77
C GLU A 94 -10.27 13.55 -15.14
N ILE A 95 -10.48 13.80 -13.86
CA ILE A 95 -11.67 13.39 -13.11
C ILE A 95 -12.24 14.64 -12.46
N LYS A 96 -13.43 15.06 -12.88
CA LYS A 96 -14.16 16.17 -12.28
C LYS A 96 -15.27 15.62 -11.40
N ILE A 97 -15.25 16.03 -10.14
CA ILE A 97 -16.27 15.68 -9.17
C ILE A 97 -16.95 16.99 -8.78
N LEU A 98 -18.25 17.09 -9.01
CA LEU A 98 -19.02 18.31 -8.74
C LEU A 98 -19.57 18.36 -7.31
N GLU A 99 -19.50 17.23 -6.61
CA GLU A 99 -20.07 17.08 -5.26
C GLU A 99 -19.00 17.35 -4.20
N ASP A 100 -19.30 18.20 -3.23
CA ASP A 100 -18.42 18.40 -2.06
C ASP A 100 -18.76 17.34 -1.00
N ILE A 101 -17.86 16.38 -0.81
CA ILE A 101 -17.98 15.36 0.23
C ILE A 101 -17.23 15.85 1.46
N ALA A 102 -17.94 16.45 2.41
CA ALA A 102 -17.38 17.10 3.60
C ALA A 102 -16.47 16.16 4.44
N SER A 103 -16.67 14.85 4.36
CA SER A 103 -15.88 13.86 5.08
C SER A 103 -14.50 13.57 4.47
N ILE A 104 -14.23 14.01 3.23
CA ILE A 104 -12.90 13.88 2.60
C ILE A 104 -12.03 15.06 3.06
N THR A 105 -11.33 14.88 4.16
CA THR A 105 -10.43 15.89 4.74
C THR A 105 -9.03 15.81 4.12
N ASP A 106 -8.25 16.90 4.21
CA ASP A 106 -6.84 16.90 3.78
C ASP A 106 -6.00 15.83 4.49
N ARG A 107 -6.25 15.59 5.78
CA ARG A 107 -5.61 14.50 6.53
C ARG A 107 -5.95 13.12 5.95
N TYR A 108 -7.21 12.88 5.60
CA TYR A 108 -7.62 11.64 4.96
C TYR A 108 -6.93 11.45 3.61
N ILE A 109 -6.92 12.50 2.75
CA ILE A 109 -6.27 12.48 1.44
C ILE A 109 -4.77 12.18 1.59
N PHE A 110 -4.10 12.89 2.50
CA PHE A 110 -2.70 12.65 2.83
C PHE A 110 -2.46 11.19 3.22
N SER A 111 -3.28 10.65 4.15
CA SER A 111 -3.14 9.26 4.61
C SER A 111 -3.27 8.26 3.47
N ARG A 112 -4.18 8.48 2.50
CA ARG A 112 -4.36 7.61 1.34
C ARG A 112 -3.12 7.62 0.44
N ILE A 113 -2.65 8.80 0.04
CA ILE A 113 -1.47 8.96 -0.79
C ILE A 113 -0.22 8.38 -0.09
N PHE A 114 -0.02 8.70 1.19
CA PHE A 114 1.12 8.22 1.98
C PHE A 114 1.14 6.70 2.10
N ASN A 115 0.00 6.08 2.38
CA ASN A 115 -0.11 4.63 2.49
C ASN A 115 0.10 3.93 1.14
N ASP A 116 -0.30 4.52 0.02
CA ASP A 116 -0.02 3.99 -1.32
C ASP A 116 1.48 3.99 -1.60
N ILE A 117 2.18 5.10 -1.33
CA ILE A 117 3.62 5.18 -1.49
C ILE A 117 4.35 4.19 -0.57
N LYS A 118 3.95 4.11 0.70
CA LYS A 118 4.52 3.17 1.67
C LYS A 118 4.41 1.70 1.21
N ARG A 119 3.28 1.34 0.57
CA ARG A 119 3.07 -0.03 0.04
C ARG A 119 3.95 -0.36 -1.16
N PHE A 120 4.39 0.64 -1.93
CA PHE A 120 5.21 0.40 -3.11
C PHE A 120 6.66 0.07 -2.77
N LEU A 121 7.21 0.58 -1.67
CA LEU A 121 8.61 0.37 -1.29
C LEU A 121 9.02 -1.11 -1.24
N PRO A 122 8.33 -2.01 -0.52
CA PRO A 122 8.69 -3.42 -0.50
C PRO A 122 8.47 -4.10 -1.86
N VAL A 123 7.48 -3.67 -2.64
CA VAL A 123 7.23 -4.23 -3.99
C VAL A 123 8.37 -3.87 -4.94
N ASP A 124 8.84 -2.63 -4.89
CA ASP A 124 9.98 -2.18 -5.71
C ASP A 124 11.29 -2.86 -5.31
N MET A 125 11.49 -3.10 -4.02
CA MET A 125 12.63 -3.88 -3.54
C MET A 125 12.60 -5.32 -4.07
N VAL A 126 11.44 -5.97 -4.04
CA VAL A 126 11.27 -7.32 -4.59
C VAL A 126 11.54 -7.33 -6.10
N ALA A 127 11.02 -6.36 -6.84
CA ALA A 127 11.26 -6.25 -8.28
C ALA A 127 12.76 -6.06 -8.59
N PHE A 128 13.46 -5.26 -7.82
CA PHE A 128 14.92 -5.08 -7.92
C PHE A 128 15.67 -6.40 -7.66
N ILE A 129 15.34 -7.13 -6.59
CA ILE A 129 16.00 -8.39 -6.20
C ILE A 129 15.74 -9.49 -7.23
N GLN A 130 14.51 -9.60 -7.75
CA GLN A 130 14.14 -10.63 -8.73
C GLN A 130 14.66 -10.36 -10.14
N SER A 131 15.14 -9.16 -10.42
CA SER A 131 15.69 -8.83 -11.75
C SER A 131 17.07 -9.44 -11.95
N THR A 132 17.20 -10.26 -12.98
CA THR A 132 18.46 -10.93 -13.37
C THR A 132 19.29 -10.07 -14.32
N SER A 133 18.63 -9.29 -15.19
CA SER A 133 19.27 -8.35 -16.09
C SER A 133 19.77 -7.10 -15.35
N SER A 134 21.01 -6.68 -15.64
CA SER A 134 21.56 -5.44 -15.07
C SER A 134 20.75 -4.20 -15.50
N GLN A 135 20.20 -4.22 -16.72
CA GLN A 135 19.35 -3.17 -17.24
C GLN A 135 18.07 -3.06 -16.40
N MET A 136 17.38 -4.18 -16.15
CA MET A 136 16.16 -4.20 -15.33
C MET A 136 16.44 -3.92 -13.87
N ARG A 137 17.55 -4.42 -13.31
CA ARG A 137 17.96 -4.05 -11.95
C ARG A 137 18.17 -2.54 -11.80
N ASN A 138 18.85 -1.91 -12.76
CA ASN A 138 19.05 -0.46 -12.74
C ASN A 138 17.73 0.30 -12.92
N PHE A 139 16.83 -0.22 -13.74
CA PHE A 139 15.49 0.34 -13.92
C PHE A 139 14.69 0.33 -12.62
N PHE A 140 14.54 -0.82 -11.96
CA PHE A 140 13.82 -0.93 -10.70
C PHE A 140 14.54 -0.24 -9.53
N LYS A 141 15.88 -0.24 -9.52
CA LYS A 141 16.67 0.54 -8.55
C LYS A 141 16.34 2.03 -8.62
N LYS A 142 16.26 2.58 -9.83
CA LYS A 142 15.90 3.99 -10.02
C LYS A 142 14.52 4.27 -9.43
N PHE A 143 13.52 3.45 -9.73
CA PHE A 143 12.17 3.60 -9.18
C PHE A 143 12.15 3.51 -7.65
N LEU A 144 12.86 2.54 -7.07
CA LEU A 144 12.95 2.37 -5.63
C LEU A 144 13.52 3.62 -4.95
N LEU A 145 14.62 4.18 -5.48
CA LEU A 145 15.23 5.38 -4.91
C LEU A 145 14.32 6.61 -5.04
N GLU A 146 13.70 6.80 -6.20
CA GLU A 146 12.70 7.88 -6.40
C GLU A 146 11.50 7.72 -5.45
N GLU A 147 11.06 6.49 -5.17
CA GLU A 147 9.97 6.20 -4.23
C GLU A 147 10.36 6.51 -2.78
N MET A 148 11.61 6.21 -2.39
CA MET A 148 12.13 6.56 -1.07
C MET A 148 12.16 8.08 -0.88
N ASP A 149 12.56 8.84 -1.90
CA ASP A 149 12.54 10.30 -1.84
C ASP A 149 11.12 10.87 -1.71
N ILE A 150 10.16 10.29 -2.45
CA ILE A 150 8.73 10.66 -2.35
C ILE A 150 8.21 10.34 -0.94
N TYR A 151 8.53 9.14 -0.42
CA TYR A 151 8.13 8.74 0.92
C TYR A 151 8.64 9.71 1.98
N ASN A 152 9.92 10.09 1.91
CA ASN A 152 10.52 11.04 2.86
C ASN A 152 9.83 12.41 2.80
N GLY A 153 9.58 12.96 1.60
CA GLY A 153 8.88 14.23 1.45
C GLY A 153 7.46 14.21 2.02
N LEU A 154 6.72 13.14 1.78
CA LEU A 154 5.39 12.96 2.37
C LEU A 154 5.45 12.76 3.89
N GLN A 155 6.46 12.05 4.41
CA GLN A 155 6.64 11.87 5.84
C GLN A 155 6.89 13.22 6.53
N ASP A 156 7.76 14.05 5.97
CA ASP A 156 8.06 15.39 6.49
C ASP A 156 6.81 16.27 6.50
N LEU A 157 6.03 16.25 5.42
CA LEU A 157 4.75 16.96 5.35
C LEU A 157 3.77 16.47 6.43
N GLY A 158 3.62 15.15 6.57
CA GLY A 158 2.71 14.55 7.55
C GLY A 158 3.09 14.87 8.99
N LEU A 159 4.38 14.90 9.31
CA LEU A 159 4.88 15.31 10.61
C LEU A 159 4.63 16.81 10.85
N LYS A 160 4.97 17.68 9.89
CA LYS A 160 4.73 19.13 9.94
C LYS A 160 3.25 19.47 10.19
N LYS A 161 2.34 18.72 9.58
CA LYS A 161 0.88 18.95 9.68
C LYS A 161 0.21 18.20 10.83
N ASN A 162 0.95 17.43 11.63
CA ASN A 162 0.41 16.51 12.63
C ASN A 162 -0.62 15.50 12.08
N TRP A 163 -0.45 15.08 10.82
CA TRP A 163 -1.26 14.05 10.18
C TRP A 163 -0.68 12.64 10.36
N LEU A 164 0.62 12.53 10.65
CA LEU A 164 1.27 11.30 11.09
C LEU A 164 1.36 11.27 12.61
N GLN A 165 0.96 10.14 13.16
CA GLN A 165 1.09 9.89 14.58
C GLN A 165 2.50 9.38 14.89
N ALA A 166 3.18 10.01 15.84
CA ALA A 166 4.41 9.47 16.37
C ALA A 166 4.11 8.19 17.18
N GLN A 167 4.97 7.18 17.01
CA GLN A 167 4.91 6.00 17.87
C GLN A 167 5.24 6.39 19.32
N PRO A 168 4.69 5.66 20.33
CA PRO A 168 4.99 5.94 21.70
C PRO A 168 6.48 5.77 22.00
N GLU A 169 7.01 6.64 22.86
CA GLU A 169 8.40 6.54 23.32
C GLU A 169 8.63 5.24 24.10
N TYR A 170 9.76 4.60 23.87
CA TYR A 170 10.19 3.46 24.66
C TYR A 170 10.58 3.92 26.07
N LYS A 171 9.83 3.47 27.06
CA LYS A 171 10.19 3.63 28.49
C LYS A 171 10.75 2.30 28.95
N GLY A 172 12.08 2.22 29.08
CA GLY A 172 12.75 1.01 29.56
C GLY A 172 12.22 0.57 30.91
N ASN A 173 11.78 -0.67 31.02
CA ASN A 173 11.32 -1.26 32.27
C ASN A 173 12.38 -2.28 32.74
N LYS A 174 12.82 -2.17 33.99
CA LYS A 174 13.83 -3.06 34.58
C LYS A 174 13.31 -4.47 34.94
N SER A 175 12.01 -4.71 34.79
CA SER A 175 11.37 -5.98 35.16
C SER A 175 10.50 -6.49 34.01
N GLY A 176 11.13 -7.13 33.02
CA GLY A 176 10.42 -7.93 32.04
C GLY A 176 10.14 -9.33 32.59
N GLY A 177 8.93 -9.58 33.09
CA GLY A 177 8.47 -10.96 33.27
C GLY A 177 8.23 -11.62 31.91
N GLN A 178 8.36 -12.95 31.82
CA GLN A 178 8.07 -13.75 30.62
C GLN A 178 6.66 -13.58 30.05
N GLU A 179 5.76 -12.94 30.80
CA GLU A 179 4.37 -12.69 30.41
C GLU A 179 4.16 -11.40 29.62
N ASN A 180 5.16 -10.48 29.58
CA ASN A 180 5.03 -9.22 28.88
C ASN A 180 5.47 -9.35 27.42
N PRO A 181 4.83 -8.61 26.48
CA PRO A 181 5.28 -8.56 25.11
C PRO A 181 6.66 -7.90 25.00
N THR A 182 7.42 -8.33 24.04
CA THR A 182 8.66 -7.67 23.65
C THR A 182 8.40 -6.29 23.06
N ILE A 183 9.43 -5.47 22.94
CA ILE A 183 9.33 -4.16 22.28
C ILE A 183 8.90 -4.30 20.81
N ILE A 184 9.30 -5.38 20.13
CA ILE A 184 8.91 -5.69 18.75
C ILE A 184 7.41 -5.98 18.70
N GLU A 185 6.90 -6.84 19.59
CA GLU A 185 5.48 -7.17 19.67
C GLU A 185 4.62 -5.97 20.02
N ALA A 186 5.08 -5.13 20.95
CA ALA A 186 4.41 -3.88 21.31
C ALA A 186 4.33 -2.92 20.11
N ALA A 187 5.43 -2.75 19.38
CA ALA A 187 5.47 -1.94 18.15
C ALA A 187 4.55 -2.52 17.06
N GLN A 188 4.55 -3.83 16.86
CA GLN A 188 3.67 -4.50 15.91
C GLN A 188 2.18 -4.35 16.27
N MET A 189 1.81 -4.45 17.55
CA MET A 189 0.44 -4.20 18.01
C MET A 189 0.01 -2.77 17.69
N TRP A 190 0.87 -1.79 18.01
CA TRP A 190 0.58 -0.38 17.77
C TRP A 190 0.39 -0.05 16.28
N VAL A 191 1.32 -0.50 15.44
CA VAL A 191 1.25 -0.30 13.97
C VAL A 191 -0.01 -0.94 13.39
N LYS A 192 -0.36 -2.15 13.85
CA LYS A 192 -1.56 -2.84 13.36
C LYS A 192 -2.85 -2.18 13.78
N LEU A 193 -2.94 -1.69 15.01
CA LEU A 193 -4.14 -1.00 15.48
C LEU A 193 -4.31 0.34 14.76
N SER A 194 -3.24 1.12 14.60
CA SER A 194 -3.25 2.36 13.80
C SER A 194 -3.74 2.10 12.38
N ALA A 195 -3.19 1.09 11.71
CA ALA A 195 -3.58 0.75 10.36
C ALA A 195 -5.04 0.28 10.25
N ARG A 196 -5.59 -0.38 11.29
CA ARG A 196 -7.01 -0.74 11.31
C ARG A 196 -7.93 0.45 11.45
N TYR A 197 -7.56 1.43 12.25
CA TYR A 197 -8.31 2.68 12.34
C TYR A 197 -8.36 3.41 10.99
N ASP A 198 -7.21 3.55 10.33
CA ASP A 198 -7.13 4.16 8.99
C ASP A 198 -7.94 3.36 7.95
N THR A 199 -7.93 2.02 8.03
CA THR A 199 -8.69 1.16 7.12
C THR A 199 -10.19 1.27 7.39
N ALA A 200 -10.62 1.38 8.65
CA ALA A 200 -12.03 1.55 8.99
C ALA A 200 -12.56 2.89 8.47
N GLU A 201 -11.80 3.98 8.63
CA GLU A 201 -12.11 5.29 8.04
C GLU A 201 -12.25 5.17 6.51
N PHE A 202 -11.25 4.57 5.86
CA PHE A 202 -11.25 4.38 4.41
C PHE A 202 -12.44 3.55 3.90
N THR A 203 -12.70 2.40 4.50
CA THR A 203 -13.80 1.52 4.05
C THR A 203 -15.16 2.17 4.27
N ASN A 204 -15.28 3.03 5.29
CA ASN A 204 -16.49 3.80 5.52
C ASN A 204 -16.74 4.79 4.38
N HIS A 205 -15.72 5.53 3.94
CA HIS A 205 -15.83 6.40 2.77
C HIS A 205 -16.18 5.61 1.50
N MET A 206 -15.49 4.49 1.25
CA MET A 206 -15.74 3.67 0.06
C MET A 206 -17.14 3.09 0.02
N LYS A 207 -17.68 2.65 1.17
CA LYS A 207 -19.06 2.16 1.28
C LYS A 207 -20.08 3.21 0.87
N ASN A 208 -19.87 4.46 1.27
CA ASN A 208 -20.84 5.53 1.03
C ASN A 208 -20.91 5.98 -0.43
N ILE A 209 -19.79 5.89 -1.16
CA ILE A 209 -19.74 6.25 -2.58
C ILE A 209 -19.97 5.05 -3.52
N ALA A 210 -19.89 3.80 -3.02
CA ALA A 210 -20.16 2.61 -3.82
C ALA A 210 -21.62 2.58 -4.30
N THR A 211 -21.85 2.24 -5.56
CA THR A 211 -23.18 2.13 -6.17
C THR A 211 -23.69 0.69 -6.23
N ASP A 212 -22.78 -0.30 -6.38
CA ASP A 212 -23.12 -1.73 -6.42
C ASP A 212 -23.56 -2.23 -5.03
N PRO A 213 -24.80 -2.76 -4.88
CA PRO A 213 -25.32 -3.22 -3.59
C PRO A 213 -24.52 -4.37 -2.98
N ASP A 214 -23.99 -5.29 -3.81
CA ASP A 214 -23.19 -6.42 -3.34
C ASP A 214 -21.85 -5.94 -2.80
N LEU A 215 -21.23 -4.94 -3.46
CA LEU A 215 -19.99 -4.33 -2.98
C LEU A 215 -20.22 -3.63 -1.63
N ARG A 216 -21.31 -2.87 -1.50
CA ARG A 216 -21.69 -2.24 -0.23
C ARG A 216 -21.87 -3.27 0.89
N ALA A 217 -22.53 -4.39 0.59
CA ALA A 217 -22.71 -5.49 1.55
C ALA A 217 -21.37 -6.11 1.95
N ALA A 218 -20.48 -6.39 0.98
CA ALA A 218 -19.14 -6.94 1.23
C ALA A 218 -18.29 -5.99 2.08
N ILE A 219 -18.33 -4.67 1.79
CA ILE A 219 -17.63 -3.67 2.59
C ILE A 219 -18.18 -3.63 4.03
N SER A 220 -19.50 -3.74 4.21
CA SER A 220 -20.12 -3.75 5.55
C SER A 220 -19.63 -4.92 6.40
N ILE A 221 -19.55 -6.12 5.84
CA ILE A 221 -19.00 -7.30 6.52
C ILE A 221 -17.53 -7.07 6.90
N GLY A 222 -16.75 -6.46 5.99
CA GLY A 222 -15.37 -6.08 6.28
C GLY A 222 -15.25 -5.07 7.42
N GLN A 223 -16.14 -4.08 7.50
CA GLN A 223 -16.18 -3.10 8.59
C GLN A 223 -16.46 -3.73 9.94
N ASP A 224 -17.39 -4.69 10.02
CA ASP A 224 -17.68 -5.40 11.27
C ASP A 224 -16.47 -6.22 11.73
N THR A 225 -15.76 -6.84 10.78
CA THR A 225 -14.50 -7.54 11.06
C THR A 225 -13.43 -6.58 11.58
N LEU A 226 -13.25 -5.42 10.94
CA LEU A 226 -12.29 -4.39 11.38
C LEU A 226 -12.60 -3.89 12.79
N LYS A 227 -13.88 -3.63 13.10
CA LYS A 227 -14.32 -3.21 14.46
C LYS A 227 -13.98 -4.27 15.50
N LYS A 228 -14.30 -5.53 15.22
CA LYS A 228 -13.98 -6.68 16.09
C LYS A 228 -12.47 -6.74 16.34
N GLN A 229 -11.66 -6.77 15.28
CA GLN A 229 -10.21 -6.88 15.34
C GLN A 229 -9.56 -5.70 16.08
N SER A 230 -10.06 -4.48 15.86
CA SER A 230 -9.59 -3.28 16.57
C SER A 230 -9.86 -3.39 18.07
N SER A 231 -11.09 -3.77 18.45
CA SER A 231 -11.46 -3.96 19.86
C SER A 231 -10.61 -5.03 20.55
N GLU A 232 -10.31 -6.12 19.86
CA GLU A 232 -9.47 -7.20 20.41
C GLU A 232 -8.00 -6.76 20.57
N LEU A 233 -7.45 -5.99 19.64
CA LEU A 233 -6.12 -5.40 19.76
C LEU A 233 -6.06 -4.34 20.86
N GLU A 234 -7.07 -3.46 20.97
CA GLU A 234 -7.18 -2.48 22.05
C GLU A 234 -7.12 -3.15 23.42
N LYS A 235 -7.93 -4.20 23.64
CA LYS A 235 -7.94 -4.96 24.90
C LYS A 235 -6.57 -5.60 25.20
N MET A 236 -5.91 -6.15 24.19
CA MET A 236 -4.58 -6.74 24.35
C MET A 236 -3.53 -5.67 24.71
N MET A 237 -3.54 -4.54 24.00
CA MET A 237 -2.63 -3.42 24.30
C MET A 237 -2.86 -2.84 25.68
N GLN A 238 -4.13 -2.68 26.11
CA GLN A 238 -4.47 -2.25 27.46
C GLN A 238 -3.98 -3.22 28.52
N LYS A 239 -4.16 -4.54 28.30
CA LYS A 239 -3.65 -5.59 29.21
C LYS A 239 -2.15 -5.45 29.45
N TYR A 240 -1.39 -5.08 28.42
CA TYR A 240 0.06 -4.95 28.49
C TYR A 240 0.56 -3.51 28.68
N ALA A 241 -0.34 -2.58 28.99
CA ALA A 241 -0.02 -1.16 29.14
C ALA A 241 0.71 -0.54 27.92
N VAL A 242 0.46 -1.06 26.72
CA VAL A 242 0.94 -0.47 25.45
C VAL A 242 0.01 0.69 25.10
N PRO A 243 0.52 1.93 24.93
CA PRO A 243 -0.31 3.08 24.57
C PRO A 243 -1.09 2.86 23.27
N LEU A 244 -2.35 3.28 23.24
CA LEU A 244 -3.17 3.17 22.03
C LEU A 244 -2.84 4.29 21.02
N PRO A 245 -2.89 4.04 19.71
CA PRO A 245 -2.89 5.11 18.72
C PRO A 245 -4.18 5.93 18.80
N GLY A 246 -4.12 7.19 18.40
CA GLY A 246 -5.31 8.04 18.31
C GLY A 246 -6.26 7.54 17.21
N LYS A 247 -7.55 7.57 17.50
CA LYS A 247 -8.59 7.28 16.49
C LYS A 247 -8.76 8.47 15.56
N PRO A 248 -8.98 8.23 14.25
CA PRO A 248 -9.45 9.28 13.37
C PRO A 248 -10.75 9.89 13.91
N PRO A 249 -11.01 11.20 13.67
CA PRO A 249 -12.30 11.78 14.01
C PRO A 249 -13.41 11.00 13.30
N GLU A 250 -14.51 10.75 14.00
CA GLU A 250 -15.71 10.20 13.36
C GLU A 250 -16.23 11.24 12.37
N ALA A 251 -16.15 10.90 11.08
CA ALA A 251 -16.75 11.72 10.05
C ALA A 251 -18.24 11.39 9.95
N GLU A 252 -19.10 12.38 10.15
CA GLU A 252 -20.50 12.27 9.74
C GLU A 252 -20.55 12.16 8.21
N ILE A 253 -20.86 10.97 7.73
CA ILE A 253 -20.89 10.70 6.30
C ILE A 253 -22.34 10.67 5.87
N THR A 254 -22.77 11.72 5.21
CA THR A 254 -24.00 11.71 4.42
C THR A 254 -23.80 10.80 3.22
N ALA A 255 -24.74 9.88 3.00
CA ALA A 255 -24.72 9.00 1.82
C ALA A 255 -24.82 9.85 0.55
N GLN A 256 -23.72 9.92 -0.19
CA GLN A 256 -23.67 10.56 -1.50
C GLN A 256 -23.15 9.53 -2.50
N THR A 257 -23.98 9.22 -3.50
CA THR A 257 -23.54 8.40 -4.63
C THR A 257 -22.81 9.31 -5.62
N SER A 258 -21.55 9.04 -5.86
CA SER A 258 -20.79 9.76 -6.89
C SER A 258 -20.58 8.84 -8.09
N ASP A 259 -21.20 9.17 -9.22
CA ASP A 259 -20.96 8.47 -10.50
C ASP A 259 -19.53 8.66 -11.01
N ALA A 260 -18.78 9.59 -10.42
CA ALA A 260 -17.39 9.87 -10.81
C ALA A 260 -16.38 8.82 -10.34
N VAL A 261 -16.74 8.01 -9.34
CA VAL A 261 -15.88 6.97 -8.77
C VAL A 261 -16.49 5.59 -9.03
N SER A 262 -15.86 4.81 -9.90
CA SER A 262 -16.42 3.51 -10.28
C SER A 262 -16.27 2.46 -9.16
N ASP A 263 -17.27 1.57 -9.03
CA ASP A 263 -17.23 0.44 -8.10
C ASP A 263 -16.01 -0.46 -8.35
N ARG A 264 -15.57 -0.58 -9.59
CA ARG A 264 -14.34 -1.29 -9.96
C ARG A 264 -13.09 -0.66 -9.32
N TYR A 265 -13.01 0.68 -9.29
CA TYR A 265 -11.92 1.39 -8.61
C TYR A 265 -11.98 1.13 -7.10
N ILE A 266 -13.17 1.28 -6.49
CA ILE A 266 -13.39 1.03 -5.05
C ILE A 266 -12.94 -0.39 -4.69
N TYR A 267 -13.39 -1.39 -5.45
CA TYR A 267 -12.97 -2.77 -5.29
C TYR A 267 -11.45 -2.92 -5.31
N ARG A 268 -10.76 -2.35 -6.31
CA ARG A 268 -9.31 -2.44 -6.44
C ARG A 268 -8.56 -1.81 -5.27
N GLN A 269 -9.03 -0.67 -4.77
CA GLN A 269 -8.42 0.01 -3.62
C GLN A 269 -8.52 -0.85 -2.35
N ILE A 270 -9.68 -1.43 -2.08
CA ILE A 270 -9.89 -2.32 -0.95
C ILE A 270 -9.06 -3.59 -1.11
N PHE A 271 -9.09 -4.22 -2.30
CA PHE A 271 -8.35 -5.45 -2.58
C PHE A 271 -6.84 -5.29 -2.37
N ARG A 272 -6.26 -4.16 -2.81
CA ARG A 272 -4.85 -3.83 -2.56
C ARG A 272 -4.56 -3.62 -1.08
N GLY A 273 -5.48 -3.02 -0.35
CA GLY A 273 -5.39 -2.91 1.10
C GLY A 273 -5.23 -4.31 1.73
N ILE A 274 -6.13 -5.23 1.42
CA ILE A 274 -6.09 -6.61 1.91
C ILE A 274 -4.75 -7.28 1.54
N GLN A 275 -4.34 -7.21 0.27
CA GLN A 275 -3.06 -7.78 -0.18
C GLN A 275 -1.85 -7.25 0.59
N SER A 276 -1.85 -5.96 0.94
CA SER A 276 -0.72 -5.33 1.65
C SER A 276 -0.62 -5.75 3.11
N PHE A 277 -1.72 -6.17 3.74
CA PHE A 277 -1.72 -6.60 5.13
C PHE A 277 -1.22 -8.02 5.33
N LEU A 278 -1.38 -8.92 4.35
CA LEU A 278 -0.96 -10.33 4.47
C LEU A 278 0.51 -10.48 4.88
N PRO A 279 1.51 -9.90 4.18
CA PRO A 279 2.91 -10.02 4.58
C PRO A 279 3.20 -9.33 5.93
N ILE A 280 2.51 -8.24 6.25
CA ILE A 280 2.67 -7.52 7.51
C ILE A 280 2.21 -8.39 8.69
N HIS A 281 1.10 -9.11 8.54
CA HIS A 281 0.63 -10.04 9.57
C HIS A 281 1.54 -11.25 9.70
N MET A 282 2.08 -11.78 8.59
CA MET A 282 3.03 -12.87 8.60
C MET A 282 4.31 -12.50 9.37
N ILE A 283 4.89 -11.34 9.08
CA ILE A 283 6.09 -10.84 9.78
C ILE A 283 5.82 -10.73 11.29
N ALA A 284 4.70 -10.13 11.68
CA ALA A 284 4.38 -9.98 13.09
C ALA A 284 4.18 -11.34 13.80
N PHE A 285 3.57 -12.30 13.14
CA PHE A 285 3.46 -13.68 13.65
C PHE A 285 4.84 -14.32 13.85
N GLN A 286 5.75 -14.17 12.86
CA GLN A 286 7.10 -14.75 12.91
C GLN A 286 7.98 -14.11 13.99
N GLU A 287 7.87 -12.79 14.19
CA GLU A 287 8.66 -12.04 15.18
C GLU A 287 8.14 -12.17 16.62
N SER A 288 6.96 -12.75 16.81
CA SER A 288 6.34 -12.88 18.13
C SER A 288 6.82 -14.12 18.86
N ILE A 289 7.25 -13.94 20.11
CA ILE A 289 7.67 -15.02 21.03
C ILE A 289 6.73 -15.16 22.23
N ASN A 290 5.94 -14.12 22.58
CA ASN A 290 4.88 -14.24 23.58
C ASN A 290 3.73 -15.06 23.01
N PRO A 291 3.35 -16.22 23.62
CA PRO A 291 2.36 -17.12 23.03
C PRO A 291 0.99 -16.48 22.79
N ALA A 292 0.55 -15.58 23.68
CA ALA A 292 -0.74 -14.91 23.55
C ALA A 292 -0.73 -13.90 22.40
N VAL A 293 0.37 -13.15 22.23
CA VAL A 293 0.55 -12.20 21.13
C VAL A 293 0.71 -12.92 19.81
N GLN A 294 1.54 -13.96 19.77
CA GLN A 294 1.73 -14.79 18.57
C GLN A 294 0.42 -15.42 18.09
N LYS A 295 -0.36 -16.01 19.05
CA LYS A 295 -1.67 -16.53 18.73
C LYS A 295 -2.58 -15.46 18.13
N LYS A 296 -2.59 -14.25 18.70
CA LYS A 296 -3.40 -13.15 18.18
C LYS A 296 -3.03 -12.75 16.76
N PHE A 297 -1.73 -12.65 16.46
CA PHE A 297 -1.27 -12.34 15.10
C PHE A 297 -1.56 -13.48 14.11
N LYS A 298 -1.52 -14.73 14.55
CA LYS A 298 -1.98 -15.88 13.75
C LYS A 298 -3.47 -15.78 13.42
N ASP A 299 -4.30 -15.47 14.41
CA ASP A 299 -5.75 -15.34 14.22
C ASP A 299 -6.05 -14.21 13.21
N LEU A 300 -5.41 -13.05 13.35
CA LEU A 300 -5.55 -11.93 12.41
C LEU A 300 -5.10 -12.28 10.99
N LEU A 301 -3.98 -13.01 10.85
CA LEU A 301 -3.50 -13.47 9.54
C LEU A 301 -4.48 -14.44 8.89
N THR A 302 -5.00 -15.38 9.67
CA THR A 302 -5.96 -16.38 9.17
C THR A 302 -7.24 -15.72 8.68
N GLU A 303 -7.80 -14.79 9.48
CA GLU A 303 -8.98 -14.02 9.07
C GLU A 303 -8.72 -13.19 7.80
N GLU A 304 -7.52 -12.60 7.65
CA GLU A 304 -7.16 -11.81 6.46
C GLU A 304 -7.00 -12.68 5.20
N ILE A 305 -6.46 -13.90 5.34
CA ILE A 305 -6.38 -14.88 4.24
C ILE A 305 -7.80 -15.26 3.77
N ASP A 306 -8.71 -15.53 4.69
CA ASP A 306 -10.10 -15.88 4.37
C ASP A 306 -10.84 -14.71 3.68
N ILE A 307 -10.58 -13.49 4.12
CA ILE A 307 -11.11 -12.27 3.48
C ILE A 307 -10.56 -12.14 2.06
N TYR A 308 -9.27 -12.34 1.89
CA TYR A 308 -8.61 -12.28 0.58
C TYR A 308 -9.24 -13.24 -0.42
N ASP A 309 -9.41 -14.53 -0.04
CA ASP A 309 -9.97 -15.55 -0.91
C ASP A 309 -11.41 -15.25 -1.33
N LYS A 310 -12.22 -14.76 -0.40
CA LYS A 310 -13.61 -14.35 -0.69
C LYS A 310 -13.64 -13.12 -1.60
N PHE A 311 -12.80 -12.13 -1.30
CA PHE A 311 -12.82 -10.85 -2.01
C PHE A 311 -12.25 -10.95 -3.43
N ILE A 312 -11.21 -11.77 -3.66
CA ILE A 312 -10.70 -12.04 -5.01
C ILE A 312 -11.73 -12.81 -5.84
N SER A 313 -12.40 -13.80 -5.25
CA SER A 313 -13.46 -14.57 -5.92
C SER A 313 -14.61 -13.67 -6.36
N TYR A 314 -15.03 -12.75 -5.49
CA TYR A 314 -16.03 -11.74 -5.80
C TYR A 314 -15.59 -10.83 -6.96
N GLY A 315 -14.37 -10.32 -6.93
CA GLY A 315 -13.85 -9.46 -8.00
C GLY A 315 -13.71 -10.17 -9.35
N ILE A 316 -13.40 -11.46 -9.34
CA ILE A 316 -13.38 -12.29 -10.58
C ILE A 316 -14.81 -12.40 -11.14
N LEU A 317 -15.81 -12.68 -10.29
CA LEU A 317 -17.22 -12.76 -10.69
C LEU A 317 -17.71 -11.45 -11.32
N LYS A 318 -17.37 -10.30 -10.74
CA LYS A 318 -17.74 -8.97 -11.23
C LYS A 318 -16.88 -8.50 -12.44
N GLY A 319 -15.82 -9.23 -12.81
CA GLY A 319 -14.89 -8.80 -13.87
C GLY A 319 -14.04 -7.58 -13.51
N TRP A 320 -13.81 -7.34 -12.21
CA TRP A 320 -13.06 -6.20 -11.68
C TRP A 320 -11.57 -6.49 -11.42
N VAL A 321 -11.20 -7.76 -11.42
CA VAL A 321 -9.80 -8.18 -11.30
C VAL A 321 -9.11 -8.03 -12.65
N PHE A 322 -8.01 -7.27 -12.68
CA PHE A 322 -7.14 -7.28 -13.85
C PHE A 322 -6.35 -8.59 -13.90
N LYS A 323 -6.57 -9.34 -14.96
CA LYS A 323 -5.83 -10.59 -15.20
C LYS A 323 -4.49 -10.23 -15.85
N PRO A 324 -3.35 -10.68 -15.29
CA PRO A 324 -2.07 -10.53 -15.95
C PRO A 324 -2.08 -11.26 -17.29
N PRO A 325 -1.21 -10.85 -18.24
CA PRO A 325 -1.07 -11.53 -19.51
C PRO A 325 -0.73 -13.01 -19.32
N SER A 326 -1.31 -13.87 -20.16
CA SER A 326 -0.97 -15.29 -20.15
C SER A 326 0.45 -15.50 -20.68
N PHE A 327 1.20 -16.35 -20.00
CA PHE A 327 2.47 -16.82 -20.54
C PHE A 327 2.20 -17.70 -21.78
N LYS A 328 2.84 -17.34 -22.90
CA LYS A 328 2.89 -18.19 -24.09
C LYS A 328 4.32 -18.70 -24.17
N GLY A 329 4.52 -19.99 -23.95
CA GLY A 329 5.79 -20.69 -24.09
C GLY A 329 6.35 -20.65 -25.51
#